data_4641c366ff9bbdf806974e36cd56c30e
#
_entry.id   4641c366ff9bbdf806974e36cd56c30e
#
_cell.length_a   1.000
_cell.length_b   1.000
_cell.length_c   1.000
_cell.angle_alpha   90.00
_cell.angle_beta   90.00
_cell.angle_gamma   90.00
#
_symmetry.space_group_name_H-M   'P 1'
#
loop_
_entity.id
_entity.type
_entity.pdbx_description
1 polymer ?
#
loop_
_entity_poly.entity_id
_entity_poly.type
_entity_poly.pdbx_seq_one_letter_code
_entity_poly.pdbx_strand_id
1 'polypeptide(L)'
;MKKQAEKRALRHLIVFSIAVLLAGVFYVIPVHGEQKVYDEVIRLHVLAASDSEQDQAMKIAVRDHVLAHSGKELLCGVSDVQQAKQMLATACSAVQDSVDRFLAEQGASYTCTVSLAQETYERRWYGTLCMPAGTYASLVIRLGEGAGQ
;
A
#
# COMPACT_ATOMS: atom_id res chain seq x y z
N MET A 1 24.48 -48.66 -32.85
CA MET A 1 23.44 -48.45 -31.84
C MET A 1 23.84 -47.43 -30.75
N LYS A 2 25.05 -47.48 -30.18
CA LYS A 2 25.52 -46.49 -29.12
C LYS A 2 25.45 -45.03 -29.54
N LYS A 3 25.95 -44.66 -30.74
CA LYS A 3 25.94 -43.25 -31.22
C LYS A 3 24.53 -42.64 -31.39
N GLN A 4 23.51 -43.45 -31.64
CA GLN A 4 22.13 -42.93 -31.72
C GLN A 4 21.52 -42.72 -30.33
N ALA A 5 21.85 -43.53 -29.34
CA ALA A 5 21.43 -43.35 -27.96
C ALA A 5 22.05 -42.08 -27.35
N GLU A 6 23.34 -41.84 -27.58
CA GLU A 6 24.04 -40.62 -27.15
C GLU A 6 23.43 -39.36 -27.77
N LYS A 7 23.11 -39.38 -29.07
CA LYS A 7 22.46 -38.21 -29.72
C LYS A 7 21.05 -37.96 -29.18
N ARG A 8 20.30 -38.99 -28.79
CA ARG A 8 18.99 -38.86 -28.15
C ARG A 8 19.12 -38.30 -26.75
N ALA A 9 20.05 -38.81 -25.95
CA ALA A 9 20.32 -38.30 -24.60
C ALA A 9 20.75 -36.83 -24.62
N LEU A 10 21.64 -36.43 -25.55
CA LEU A 10 22.05 -35.06 -25.71
C LEU A 10 20.89 -34.14 -26.10
N ARG A 11 20.00 -34.57 -26.99
CA ARG A 11 18.79 -33.81 -27.34
C ARG A 11 17.87 -33.61 -26.16
N HIS A 12 17.63 -34.62 -25.34
CA HIS A 12 16.79 -34.50 -24.14
C HIS A 12 17.43 -33.57 -23.11
N LEU A 13 18.75 -33.61 -22.95
CA LEU A 13 19.48 -32.70 -22.07
C LEU A 13 19.33 -31.24 -22.52
N ILE A 14 19.47 -30.97 -23.82
CA ILE A 14 19.32 -29.62 -24.38
C ILE A 14 17.90 -29.11 -24.20
N VAL A 15 16.88 -29.94 -24.51
CA VAL A 15 15.46 -29.55 -24.33
C VAL A 15 15.15 -29.28 -22.86
N PHE A 16 15.66 -30.11 -21.95
CA PHE A 16 15.48 -29.90 -20.51
C PHE A 16 16.15 -28.63 -20.04
N SER A 17 17.38 -28.34 -20.48
CA SER A 17 18.09 -27.09 -20.14
C SER A 17 17.36 -25.86 -20.66
N ILE A 18 16.80 -25.88 -21.86
CA ILE A 18 15.99 -24.79 -22.42
C ILE A 18 14.71 -24.62 -21.62
N ALA A 19 14.03 -25.70 -21.24
CA ALA A 19 12.82 -25.63 -20.43
C ALA A 19 13.07 -25.02 -19.05
N VAL A 20 14.18 -25.39 -18.39
CA VAL A 20 14.58 -24.81 -17.10
C VAL A 20 14.92 -23.33 -17.25
N LEU A 21 15.60 -22.93 -18.33
CA LEU A 21 15.97 -21.55 -18.61
C LEU A 21 14.74 -20.69 -18.89
N LEU A 22 13.78 -21.20 -19.66
CA LEU A 22 12.50 -20.54 -19.91
C LEU A 22 11.67 -20.41 -18.62
N ALA A 23 11.60 -21.46 -17.80
CA ALA A 23 10.92 -21.40 -16.51
C ALA A 23 11.56 -20.35 -15.58
N GLY A 24 12.89 -20.23 -15.57
CA GLY A 24 13.63 -19.20 -14.84
C GLY A 24 13.30 -17.79 -15.33
N VAL A 25 13.21 -17.60 -16.65
CA VAL A 25 12.80 -16.31 -17.23
C VAL A 25 11.37 -15.93 -16.83
N PHE A 26 10.42 -16.88 -16.86
CA PHE A 26 9.05 -16.62 -16.38
C PHE A 26 8.96 -16.31 -14.89
N TYR A 27 9.90 -16.78 -14.07
CA TYR A 27 9.93 -16.49 -12.65
C TYR A 27 10.49 -15.10 -12.33
N VAL A 28 11.30 -14.53 -13.22
CA VAL A 28 11.95 -13.21 -13.06
C VAL A 28 11.14 -12.07 -13.71
N ILE A 29 10.25 -12.39 -14.67
CA ILE A 29 9.39 -11.38 -15.28
C ILE A 29 8.33 -10.96 -14.27
N PRO A 30 8.31 -9.69 -13.79
CA PRO A 30 7.24 -9.22 -12.92
C PRO A 30 5.91 -9.38 -13.66
N VAL A 31 4.94 -9.97 -12.96
CA VAL A 31 3.59 -10.14 -13.52
C VAL A 31 3.04 -8.75 -13.82
N HIS A 32 2.75 -8.47 -15.09
CA HIS A 32 2.33 -7.15 -15.62
C HIS A 32 1.05 -6.54 -14.98
N GLY A 33 0.53 -7.13 -13.92
CA GLY A 33 -0.60 -6.62 -13.13
C GLY A 33 -0.20 -5.73 -11.94
N GLU A 34 1.06 -5.76 -11.50
CA GLU A 34 1.49 -5.01 -10.31
C GLU A 34 1.42 -3.49 -10.54
N GLN A 35 1.80 -3.00 -11.72
CA GLN A 35 1.76 -1.57 -12.05
C GLN A 35 0.35 -0.97 -11.91
N LYS A 36 -0.69 -1.70 -12.30
CA LYS A 36 -2.09 -1.23 -12.16
C LYS A 36 -2.50 -1.06 -10.71
N VAL A 37 -2.02 -1.92 -9.80
CA VAL A 37 -2.38 -1.83 -8.38
C VAL A 37 -1.84 -0.55 -7.75
N TYR A 38 -0.62 -0.12 -8.12
CA TYR A 38 -0.03 1.14 -7.61
C TYR A 38 -0.82 2.36 -8.06
N ASP A 39 -1.33 2.33 -9.30
CA ASP A 39 -2.06 3.44 -9.89
C ASP A 39 -3.55 3.47 -9.49
N GLU A 40 -4.10 2.34 -9.06
CA GLU A 40 -5.53 2.18 -8.72
C GLU A 40 -5.83 2.22 -7.22
N VAL A 41 -4.83 2.34 -6.36
CA VAL A 41 -4.99 2.31 -4.90
C VAL A 41 -4.40 3.57 -4.26
N ILE A 42 -5.15 4.16 -3.34
CA ILE A 42 -4.66 5.17 -2.40
C ILE A 42 -4.59 4.51 -1.02
N ARG A 43 -3.45 4.60 -0.35
CA ARG A 43 -3.26 4.03 0.98
C ARG A 43 -3.55 5.07 2.05
N LEU A 44 -4.10 4.62 3.17
CA LEU A 44 -4.18 5.43 4.39
C LEU A 44 -3.01 5.06 5.30
N HIS A 45 -2.18 6.03 5.62
CA HIS A 45 -1.04 5.88 6.51
C HIS A 45 -1.17 6.81 7.71
N VAL A 46 -1.38 6.25 8.90
CA VAL A 46 -1.44 7.00 10.14
C VAL A 46 -0.17 6.73 10.94
N LEU A 47 0.56 7.79 11.28
CA LEU A 47 1.76 7.75 12.10
C LEU A 47 1.41 8.18 13.52
N ALA A 48 1.73 7.35 14.51
CA ALA A 48 1.48 7.67 15.91
C ALA A 48 2.41 8.78 16.41
N ALA A 49 2.00 9.50 17.47
CA ALA A 49 2.83 10.53 18.08
C ALA A 49 4.10 9.93 18.71
N SER A 50 4.00 8.72 19.29
CA SER A 50 5.13 7.96 19.84
C SER A 50 4.85 6.46 19.77
N ASP A 51 5.84 5.65 20.21
CA ASP A 51 5.69 4.19 20.34
C ASP A 51 5.01 3.76 21.65
N SER A 52 4.48 4.71 22.44
CA SER A 52 3.71 4.38 23.64
C SER A 52 2.44 3.60 23.29
N GLU A 53 2.02 2.72 24.19
CA GLU A 53 0.80 1.93 24.01
C GLU A 53 -0.44 2.81 23.81
N GLN A 54 -0.49 3.96 24.49
CA GLN A 54 -1.57 4.95 24.36
C GLN A 54 -1.57 5.59 22.96
N ASP A 55 -0.44 6.02 22.42
CA ASP A 55 -0.37 6.65 21.11
C ASP A 55 -0.59 5.62 19.98
N GLN A 56 -0.19 4.38 20.17
CA GLN A 56 -0.50 3.30 19.22
C GLN A 56 -2.02 2.97 19.22
N ALA A 57 -2.67 3.02 20.38
CA ALA A 57 -4.14 2.88 20.46
C ALA A 57 -4.85 4.08 19.80
N MET A 58 -4.36 5.30 20.01
CA MET A 58 -4.88 6.51 19.36
C MET A 58 -4.75 6.46 17.85
N LYS A 59 -3.62 6.01 17.32
CA LYS A 59 -3.40 5.75 15.88
C LYS A 59 -4.49 4.87 15.27
N ILE A 60 -4.84 3.78 15.96
CA ILE A 60 -5.91 2.88 15.52
C ILE A 60 -7.28 3.57 15.57
N ALA A 61 -7.57 4.31 16.63
CA ALA A 61 -8.82 5.04 16.77
C ALA A 61 -8.99 6.13 15.70
N VAL A 62 -7.93 6.88 15.38
CA VAL A 62 -7.92 7.87 14.30
C VAL A 62 -8.13 7.20 12.93
N ARG A 63 -7.47 6.08 12.66
CA ARG A 63 -7.69 5.31 11.43
C ARG A 63 -9.17 4.95 11.26
N ASP A 64 -9.77 4.41 12.31
CA ASP A 64 -11.16 3.96 12.28
C ASP A 64 -12.13 5.14 12.15
N HIS A 65 -11.84 6.27 12.82
CA HIS A 65 -12.59 7.51 12.68
C HIS A 65 -12.59 8.02 11.24
N VAL A 66 -11.42 8.11 10.61
CA VAL A 66 -11.28 8.58 9.22
C VAL A 66 -12.01 7.67 8.25
N LEU A 67 -11.88 6.35 8.38
CA LEU A 67 -12.56 5.39 7.52
C LEU A 67 -14.09 5.45 7.67
N ALA A 68 -14.59 5.68 8.87
CA ALA A 68 -16.03 5.74 9.14
C ALA A 68 -16.68 7.04 8.64
N HIS A 69 -16.01 8.19 8.79
CA HIS A 69 -16.60 9.52 8.58
C HIS A 69 -16.15 10.15 7.26
N SER A 70 -14.86 10.08 6.95
CA SER A 70 -14.33 10.74 5.75
C SER A 70 -14.32 9.84 4.52
N GLY A 71 -14.12 8.53 4.69
CA GLY A 71 -13.98 7.60 3.57
C GLY A 71 -15.24 7.49 2.71
N LYS A 72 -16.42 7.49 3.31
CA LYS A 72 -17.69 7.37 2.58
C LYS A 72 -18.13 8.67 1.92
N GLU A 73 -17.96 9.80 2.58
CA GLU A 73 -18.38 11.11 2.08
C GLU A 73 -17.45 11.62 0.99
N LEU A 74 -16.13 11.51 1.20
CA LEU A 74 -15.11 12.00 0.26
C LEU A 74 -15.00 11.18 -1.02
N LEU A 75 -15.32 9.88 -0.97
CA LEU A 75 -15.21 8.99 -2.12
C LEU A 75 -16.56 8.66 -2.77
N CYS A 76 -17.64 9.29 -2.32
CA CYS A 76 -18.96 9.10 -2.89
C CYS A 76 -19.00 9.68 -4.32
N GLY A 77 -19.31 8.83 -5.31
CA GLY A 77 -19.39 9.25 -6.72
C GLY A 77 -18.04 9.36 -7.46
N VAL A 78 -16.94 8.96 -6.83
CA VAL A 78 -15.62 8.88 -7.48
C VAL A 78 -15.59 7.66 -8.40
N SER A 79 -15.25 7.89 -9.67
CA SER A 79 -15.23 6.85 -10.71
C SER A 79 -13.83 6.31 -11.00
N ASP A 80 -12.79 7.06 -10.65
CA ASP A 80 -11.41 6.69 -10.89
C ASP A 80 -10.46 7.24 -9.80
N VAL A 81 -9.25 6.69 -9.74
CA VAL A 81 -8.25 7.04 -8.73
C VAL A 81 -7.67 8.44 -8.90
N GLN A 82 -7.63 8.99 -10.10
CA GLN A 82 -7.12 10.35 -10.33
C GLN A 82 -8.09 11.37 -9.75
N GLN A 83 -9.38 11.17 -9.94
CA GLN A 83 -10.42 11.96 -9.31
C GLN A 83 -10.36 11.83 -7.79
N ALA A 84 -10.15 10.62 -7.25
CA ALA A 84 -9.95 10.40 -5.82
C ALA A 84 -8.75 11.18 -5.28
N LYS A 85 -7.60 11.18 -5.97
CA LYS A 85 -6.41 11.94 -5.57
C LYS A 85 -6.68 13.44 -5.54
N GLN A 86 -7.36 13.98 -6.54
CA GLN A 86 -7.71 15.41 -6.59
C GLN A 86 -8.65 15.80 -5.45
N MET A 87 -9.68 15.00 -5.20
CA MET A 87 -10.61 15.24 -4.09
C MET A 87 -9.91 15.16 -2.73
N LEU A 88 -9.08 14.13 -2.50
CA LEU A 88 -8.32 14.01 -1.26
C LEU A 88 -7.32 15.16 -1.07
N ALA A 89 -6.65 15.61 -2.14
CA ALA A 89 -5.74 16.74 -2.05
C ALA A 89 -6.45 18.03 -1.60
N THR A 90 -7.67 18.27 -2.07
CA THR A 90 -8.48 19.44 -1.65
C THR A 90 -9.13 19.25 -0.28
N ALA A 91 -9.36 18.02 0.13
CA ALA A 91 -10.02 17.67 1.38
C ALA A 91 -9.05 17.51 2.57
N CYS A 92 -7.72 17.58 2.36
CA CYS A 92 -6.75 17.38 3.44
C CYS A 92 -7.01 18.26 4.67
N SER A 93 -7.36 19.54 4.47
CA SER A 93 -7.67 20.45 5.60
C SER A 93 -8.94 20.04 6.34
N ALA A 94 -9.99 19.64 5.63
CA ALA A 94 -11.24 19.19 6.25
C ALA A 94 -11.04 17.88 7.03
N VAL A 95 -10.23 16.95 6.49
CA VAL A 95 -9.86 15.72 7.21
C VAL A 95 -9.03 16.07 8.45
N GLN A 96 -8.07 16.98 8.33
CA GLN A 96 -7.27 17.44 9.47
C GLN A 96 -8.15 18.04 10.57
N ASP A 97 -9.06 18.97 10.25
CA ASP A 97 -9.98 19.57 11.20
C ASP A 97 -10.89 18.53 11.88
N SER A 98 -11.30 17.48 11.15
CA SER A 98 -12.08 16.38 11.70
C SER A 98 -11.27 15.54 12.68
N VAL A 99 -10.03 15.22 12.33
CA VAL A 99 -9.13 14.44 13.21
C VAL A 99 -8.72 15.25 14.43
N ASP A 100 -8.41 16.54 14.29
CA ASP A 100 -8.05 17.40 15.42
C ASP A 100 -9.19 17.53 16.44
N ARG A 101 -10.43 17.63 15.97
CA ARG A 101 -11.60 17.60 16.88
C ARG A 101 -11.71 16.26 17.60
N PHE A 102 -11.55 15.15 16.86
CA PHE A 102 -11.57 13.82 17.44
C PHE A 102 -10.46 13.64 18.49
N LEU A 103 -9.23 14.07 18.20
CA LEU A 103 -8.10 14.04 19.15
C LEU A 103 -8.41 14.82 20.43
N ALA A 104 -8.97 16.03 20.30
CA ALA A 104 -9.38 16.85 21.44
C ALA A 104 -10.47 16.17 22.28
N GLU A 105 -11.45 15.53 21.66
CA GLU A 105 -12.51 14.75 22.34
C GLU A 105 -11.93 13.55 23.10
N GLN A 106 -10.85 12.94 22.57
CA GLN A 106 -10.14 11.85 23.26
C GLN A 106 -9.12 12.33 24.30
N GLY A 107 -8.99 13.65 24.50
CA GLY A 107 -8.08 14.25 25.48
C GLY A 107 -6.60 14.24 25.07
N ALA A 108 -6.29 14.11 23.78
CA ALA A 108 -4.93 14.23 23.29
C ALA A 108 -4.41 15.67 23.43
N SER A 109 -3.14 15.85 23.78
CA SER A 109 -2.48 17.14 23.91
C SER A 109 -1.80 17.64 22.64
N TYR A 110 -1.93 16.89 21.55
CA TYR A 110 -1.34 17.18 20.23
C TYR A 110 -2.42 17.23 19.15
N THR A 111 -2.08 17.86 18.05
CA THR A 111 -2.87 17.91 16.81
C THR A 111 -2.29 16.99 15.77
N CYS A 112 -2.88 16.93 14.58
CA CYS A 112 -2.35 16.17 13.46
C CYS A 112 -1.96 17.07 12.28
N THR A 113 -1.20 16.51 11.35
CA THR A 113 -1.02 17.04 10.00
C THR A 113 -1.47 16.01 8.98
N VAL A 114 -2.21 16.48 7.95
CA VAL A 114 -2.73 15.61 6.89
C VAL A 114 -2.18 16.06 5.54
N SER A 115 -1.65 15.11 4.77
CA SER A 115 -1.11 15.38 3.44
C SER A 115 -1.31 14.20 2.51
N LEU A 116 -1.36 14.48 1.21
CA LEU A 116 -1.28 13.45 0.17
C LEU A 116 0.18 13.37 -0.31
N ALA A 117 0.81 12.21 -0.17
CA ALA A 117 2.20 11.98 -0.49
C ALA A 117 2.40 10.70 -1.32
N GLN A 118 3.57 10.57 -1.93
CA GLN A 118 4.03 9.30 -2.52
C GLN A 118 4.93 8.62 -1.51
N GLU A 119 4.56 7.40 -1.11
CA GLU A 119 5.32 6.63 -0.13
C GLU A 119 5.62 5.23 -0.66
N THR A 120 6.82 4.73 -0.35
CA THR A 120 7.26 3.39 -0.72
C THR A 120 6.98 2.43 0.42
N TYR A 121 6.35 1.32 0.08
CA TYR A 121 5.98 0.27 1.03
C TYR A 121 6.58 -1.06 0.64
N GLU A 122 6.86 -1.89 1.64
CA GLU A 122 7.15 -3.29 1.46
C GLU A 122 5.86 -4.08 1.14
N ARG A 123 6.05 -5.29 0.61
CA ARG A 123 4.93 -6.21 0.35
C ARG A 123 4.18 -6.50 1.66
N ARG A 124 2.86 -6.37 1.62
CA ARG A 124 2.02 -6.64 2.80
C ARG A 124 0.77 -7.42 2.42
N TRP A 125 0.41 -8.36 3.29
CA TRP A 125 -0.80 -9.15 3.15
C TRP A 125 -1.92 -8.61 4.05
N TYR A 126 -3.11 -8.48 3.49
CA TYR A 126 -4.35 -8.13 4.19
C TYR A 126 -5.34 -9.27 3.99
N GLY A 127 -5.33 -10.28 4.88
CA GLY A 127 -6.06 -11.52 4.67
C GLY A 127 -5.57 -12.24 3.41
N THR A 128 -6.43 -12.39 2.40
CA THR A 128 -6.09 -13.01 1.09
C THR A 128 -5.56 -12.01 0.06
N LEU A 129 -5.65 -10.70 0.34
CA LEU A 129 -5.18 -9.65 -0.57
C LEU A 129 -3.69 -9.39 -0.37
N CYS A 130 -2.90 -9.58 -1.42
CA CYS A 130 -1.49 -9.21 -1.46
C CYS A 130 -1.34 -7.81 -2.06
N MET A 131 -0.79 -6.89 -1.27
CA MET A 131 -0.33 -5.59 -1.76
C MET A 131 1.16 -5.70 -2.08
N PRO A 132 1.57 -5.57 -3.35
CA PRO A 132 2.99 -5.69 -3.72
C PRO A 132 3.83 -4.55 -3.14
N ALA A 133 5.14 -4.77 -3.03
CA ALA A 133 6.08 -3.71 -2.66
C ALA A 133 6.16 -2.67 -3.77
N GLY A 134 6.13 -1.39 -3.43
CA GLY A 134 6.19 -0.31 -4.43
C GLY A 134 5.79 1.05 -3.87
N THR A 135 5.74 2.05 -4.75
CA THR A 135 5.38 3.42 -4.39
C THR A 135 3.91 3.66 -4.68
N TYR A 136 3.17 4.11 -3.67
CA TYR A 136 1.74 4.37 -3.70
C TYR A 136 1.43 5.82 -3.35
N ALA A 137 0.36 6.36 -3.92
CA ALA A 137 -0.25 7.56 -3.36
C ALA A 137 -0.81 7.22 -1.97
N SER A 138 -0.53 8.06 -0.98
CA SER A 138 -0.93 7.83 0.41
C SER A 138 -1.52 9.09 1.02
N LEU A 139 -2.68 8.94 1.66
CA LEU A 139 -3.17 9.95 2.59
C LEU A 139 -2.44 9.71 3.92
N VAL A 140 -1.50 10.59 4.23
CA VAL A 140 -0.65 10.50 5.42
C VAL A 140 -1.24 11.38 6.51
N ILE A 141 -1.52 10.79 7.66
CA ILE A 141 -1.97 11.48 8.87
C ILE A 141 -0.90 11.29 9.94
N ARG A 142 -0.24 12.36 10.31
CA ARG A 142 0.81 12.35 11.32
C ARG A 142 0.28 12.97 12.62
N LEU A 143 0.26 12.19 13.69
CA LEU A 143 -0.18 12.61 15.01
C LEU A 143 1.01 13.22 15.77
N GLY A 144 0.87 14.46 16.28
CA GLY A 144 1.99 15.17 16.88
C GLY A 144 3.20 15.23 15.95
N GLU A 145 4.36 14.84 16.44
CA GLU A 145 5.61 14.79 15.64
C GLU A 145 5.69 13.57 14.71
N GLY A 146 4.77 12.60 14.87
CA GLY A 146 4.78 11.36 14.07
C GLY A 146 6.02 10.51 14.30
N ALA A 147 6.53 10.48 15.52
CA ALA A 147 7.76 9.77 15.88
C ALA A 147 7.54 8.27 16.13
N GLY A 148 6.27 7.83 16.30
CA GLY A 148 5.90 6.43 16.46
C GLY A 148 5.70 5.72 15.12
N GLN A 149 5.93 4.39 15.12
CA GLN A 149 5.76 3.51 13.94
C GLN A 149 4.35 2.95 13.81
#